data_ce3c4794424412a64b8aec0feecafa2d
#
_entry.id   ce3c4794424412a64b8aec0feecafa2d
#
_cell.length_a   1.000
_cell.length_b   1.000
_cell.length_c   1.000
_cell.angle_alpha   90.00
_cell.angle_beta   90.00
_cell.angle_gamma   90.00
#
_symmetry.space_group_name_H-M   'P 1'
#
loop_
_entity.id
_entity.type
_entity.pdbx_description
1 polymer ?
#
loop_
_entity_poly.entity_id
_entity_poly.type
_entity_poly.pdbx_seq_one_letter_code
_entity_poly.pdbx_strand_id
1 'polypeptide(L)' 'MVTIIQKPTKRITYYGFECSKCGCKFTADKEDINVDTDMDNGIFYTVYSIPCPWCKSMGYYSEKEITRLHRTEELK' A
#
# COMPACT_ATOMS: atom_id res chain seq x y z
N MET A 1 2.73 -28.98 -30.48
CA MET A 1 3.91 -28.55 -29.65
C MET A 1 3.68 -27.17 -29.09
N VAL A 2 3.81 -27.03 -27.78
CA VAL A 2 3.63 -25.73 -27.11
C VAL A 2 4.97 -25.03 -26.98
N THR A 3 5.04 -23.78 -27.41
CA THR A 3 6.26 -23.00 -27.37
C THR A 3 6.09 -21.84 -26.41
N ILE A 4 7.00 -21.70 -25.44
CA ILE A 4 7.01 -20.57 -24.54
C ILE A 4 7.73 -19.42 -25.21
N ILE A 5 6.98 -18.35 -25.51
CA ILE A 5 7.55 -17.16 -26.14
C ILE A 5 8.19 -16.24 -25.11
N GLN A 6 7.60 -16.18 -23.92
CA GLN A 6 8.09 -15.35 -22.83
C GLN A 6 7.82 -16.06 -21.51
N LYS A 7 8.84 -16.12 -20.67
CA LYS A 7 8.68 -16.67 -19.31
C LYS A 7 7.83 -15.72 -18.49
N PRO A 8 6.90 -16.27 -17.67
CA PRO A 8 6.09 -15.43 -16.79
C PRO A 8 6.99 -14.71 -15.79
N THR A 9 6.82 -13.39 -15.70
CA THR A 9 7.51 -12.57 -14.73
C THR A 9 6.60 -12.33 -13.56
N LYS A 10 7.06 -12.67 -12.35
CA LYS A 10 6.32 -12.36 -11.14
C LYS A 10 6.49 -10.90 -10.81
N ARG A 11 5.38 -10.17 -10.72
CA ARG A 11 5.38 -8.80 -10.23
C ARG A 11 4.79 -8.77 -8.84
N ILE A 12 5.53 -8.19 -7.92
CA ILE A 12 5.05 -7.96 -6.56
C ILE A 12 4.76 -6.47 -6.44
N THR A 13 3.53 -6.16 -6.10
CA THR A 13 3.10 -4.79 -5.85
C THR A 13 2.87 -4.64 -4.35
N TYR A 14 3.52 -3.66 -3.75
CA TYR A 14 3.40 -3.42 -2.32
C TYR A 14 3.49 -1.93 -2.00
N TYR A 15 3.12 -1.57 -0.79
CA TYR A 15 3.24 -0.21 -0.29
C TYR A 15 4.28 -0.17 0.83
N GLY A 16 5.18 0.81 0.77
CA GLY A 16 6.19 1.02 1.81
C GLY A 16 5.74 2.08 2.78
N PHE A 17 5.73 1.74 4.07
CA PHE A 17 5.28 2.63 5.13
C PHE A 17 6.37 2.87 6.15
N GLU A 18 6.29 4.02 6.81
CA GLU A 18 7.14 4.35 7.94
C GLU A 18 6.29 4.94 9.06
N CYS A 19 6.37 4.33 10.23
CA CYS A 19 5.63 4.81 11.39
C CYS A 19 6.34 6.04 11.97
N SER A 20 5.60 7.14 12.09
CA SER A 20 6.16 8.38 12.66
C SER A 20 6.35 8.32 14.17
N LYS A 21 5.69 7.38 14.85
CA LYS A 21 5.79 7.25 16.31
C LYS A 21 6.97 6.41 16.75
N CYS A 22 7.18 5.24 16.12
CA CYS A 22 8.25 4.32 16.51
C CYS A 22 9.37 4.21 15.48
N GLY A 23 9.19 4.81 14.31
CA GLY A 23 10.19 4.76 13.23
C GLY A 23 10.28 3.41 12.51
N CYS A 24 9.34 2.51 12.76
CA CYS A 24 9.33 1.21 12.11
C CYS A 24 8.99 1.35 10.63
N LYS A 25 9.84 0.78 9.79
CA LYS A 25 9.58 0.70 8.35
C LYS A 25 9.00 -0.66 8.03
N PHE A 26 7.90 -0.68 7.30
CA PHE A 26 7.23 -1.93 6.95
C PHE A 26 6.60 -1.83 5.58
N THR A 27 6.30 -2.98 5.01
CA THR A 27 5.60 -3.08 3.73
C THR A 27 4.28 -3.78 3.94
N ALA A 28 3.30 -3.46 3.11
CA ALA A 28 1.99 -4.09 3.16
C ALA A 28 1.42 -4.21 1.76
N ASP A 29 0.60 -5.25 1.58
CA ASP A 29 -0.16 -5.43 0.35
C ASP A 29 -1.43 -4.58 0.39
N LYS A 30 -2.02 -4.36 -0.77
CA LYS A 30 -3.27 -3.62 -0.88
C LYS A 30 -4.38 -4.18 0.03
N GLU A 31 -4.40 -5.50 0.20
CA GLU A 31 -5.39 -6.18 1.03
C GLU A 31 -5.23 -5.90 2.52
N ASP A 32 -4.03 -5.54 2.95
CA ASP A 32 -3.73 -5.22 4.34
C ASP A 32 -4.11 -3.79 4.71
N ILE A 33 -4.40 -2.97 3.72
CA ILE A 33 -4.74 -1.56 3.90
C ILE A 33 -6.25 -1.41 3.99
N ASN A 34 -6.71 -0.74 5.05
CA ASN A 34 -8.12 -0.42 5.21
C ASN A 34 -8.46 0.81 4.37
N VAL A 35 -9.54 0.70 3.61
CA VAL A 35 -10.00 1.78 2.73
C VAL A 35 -11.35 2.27 3.24
N ASP A 36 -11.42 3.55 3.57
CA ASP A 36 -12.66 4.19 4.02
C ASP A 36 -12.95 5.40 3.16
N THR A 37 -14.23 5.73 3.05
CA THR A 37 -14.66 6.95 2.39
C THR A 37 -15.15 7.93 3.45
N ASP A 38 -14.63 9.14 3.41
CA ASP A 38 -15.05 10.21 4.31
C ASP A 38 -15.58 11.38 3.49
N MET A 39 -16.26 12.29 4.16
CA MET A 39 -16.87 13.45 3.51
C MET A 39 -16.49 14.73 4.23
N ASP A 40 -16.05 15.72 3.47
CA ASP A 40 -15.73 17.05 3.98
C ASP A 40 -16.35 18.10 3.05
N ASN A 41 -17.16 18.97 3.61
CA ASN A 41 -17.87 20.04 2.86
C ASN A 41 -18.64 19.53 1.63
N GLY A 42 -19.25 18.34 1.74
CA GLY A 42 -19.99 17.74 0.64
C GLY A 42 -19.14 17.03 -0.40
N ILE A 43 -17.83 16.97 -0.19
CA ILE A 43 -16.89 16.30 -1.09
C ILE A 43 -16.47 14.97 -0.47
N PHE A 44 -16.66 13.89 -1.22
CA PHE A 44 -16.21 12.56 -0.79
C PHE A 44 -14.75 12.35 -1.15
N TYR A 45 -13.99 11.81 -0.20
CA TYR A 45 -12.59 11.46 -0.42
C TYR A 45 -12.27 10.11 0.20
N THR A 46 -11.26 9.45 -0.34
CA THR A 46 -10.83 8.14 0.13
C THR A 46 -9.71 8.29 1.15
N VAL A 47 -9.85 7.59 2.29
CA VAL A 47 -8.85 7.57 3.35
C VAL A 47 -8.32 6.14 3.47
N TYR A 48 -7.02 6.00 3.44
CA TYR A 48 -6.34 4.73 3.63
C TYR A 48 -5.73 4.69 5.02
N SER A 49 -5.88 3.56 5.70
CA SER A 49 -5.32 3.38 7.03
C SER A 49 -4.70 2.01 7.19
N ILE A 50 -3.62 1.95 7.95
CA ILE A 50 -2.94 0.70 8.26
C ILE A 50 -2.32 0.80 9.65
N PRO A 51 -2.44 -0.25 10.50
CA PRO A 51 -1.79 -0.27 11.80
C PRO A 51 -0.31 -0.61 11.67
N CYS A 52 0.52 0.07 12.45
CA CYS A 52 1.93 -0.27 12.54
C CYS A 52 2.06 -1.66 13.17
N PRO A 53 2.83 -2.59 12.57
CA PRO A 53 3.00 -3.93 13.13
C PRO A 53 3.79 -3.95 14.44
N TRP A 54 4.54 -2.90 14.73
CA TRP A 54 5.36 -2.82 15.93
C TRP A 54 4.63 -2.16 17.11
N CYS A 55 4.18 -0.93 16.95
CA CYS A 55 3.56 -0.17 18.03
C CYS A 55 2.02 -0.15 17.99
N LYS A 56 1.43 -0.75 16.98
CA LYS A 56 -0.02 -0.83 16.76
C LYS A 56 -0.73 0.50 16.57
N SER A 57 0.01 1.58 16.33
CA SER A 57 -0.59 2.87 16.03
C SER A 57 -1.13 2.91 14.62
N MET A 58 -2.33 3.47 14.45
CA MET A 58 -2.92 3.63 13.13
C MET A 58 -2.31 4.79 12.38
N GLY A 59 -1.91 4.55 11.13
CA GLY A 59 -1.48 5.59 10.22
C GLY A 59 -2.57 5.86 9.20
N TYR A 60 -2.84 7.14 8.94
CA TYR A 60 -3.84 7.57 7.96
C TYR A 60 -3.16 8.24 6.79
N TYR A 61 -3.58 7.87 5.59
CA TYR A 61 -2.97 8.34 4.35
C TYR A 61 -4.05 8.75 3.36
N SER A 62 -3.79 9.83 2.63
CA SER A 62 -4.67 10.23 1.53
C SER A 62 -4.34 9.40 0.29
N GLU A 63 -5.23 9.44 -0.70
CA GLU A 63 -5.00 8.77 -1.98
C GLU A 63 -3.69 9.20 -2.63
N LYS A 64 -3.38 10.49 -2.55
CA LYS A 64 -2.16 11.07 -3.10
C LYS A 64 -0.90 10.53 -2.40
N GLU A 65 -0.96 10.39 -1.10
CA GLU A 65 0.16 9.84 -0.31
C GLU A 65 0.34 8.34 -0.57
N ILE A 66 -0.76 7.59 -0.64
CA ILE A 66 -0.69 6.14 -0.88
C ILE A 66 -0.10 5.85 -2.26
N THR A 67 -0.40 6.68 -3.26
CA THR A 67 0.16 6.52 -4.60
C THR A 67 1.69 6.71 -4.60
N ARG A 68 2.20 7.62 -3.78
CA ARG A 68 3.65 7.83 -3.63
C ARG A 68 4.35 6.66 -2.95
N LEU A 69 3.63 5.96 -2.06
CA LEU A 69 4.18 4.83 -1.31
C LEU A 69 4.13 3.52 -2.11
N HIS A 70 3.45 3.54 -3.25
CA HIS A 70 3.31 2.36 -4.09
C HIS A 70 4.65 1.96 -4.72
N ARG A 71 4.97 0.68 -4.61
CA ARG A 71 6.20 0.09 -5.16
C ARG A 71 5.85 -1.14 -5.97
N THR A 72 6.53 -1.31 -7.08
CA THR A 72 6.40 -2.50 -7.91
C THR A 72 7.79 -3.09 -8.12
N GLU A 73 7.91 -4.37 -7.86
CA GLU A 73 9.16 -5.10 -8.04
C GLU A 73 8.95 -6.28 -8.97
N GLU A 74 9.81 -6.42 -9.96
CA GLU A 74 9.78 -7.56 -10.88
C GLU A 74 10.76 -8.62 -10.38
N LEU A 75 10.23 -9.82 -10.17
CA LEU A 75 11.03 -10.99 -9.84
C LEU A 75 11.24 -11.81 -11.11
N LYS A 76 12.50 -11.99 -11.48
CA LYS A 76 12.87 -12.85 -12.59
C LYS A 76 13.11 -14.27 -12.13
#